data_82e8f9ac180c654e73408086a6ec4249
#
_entry.id   82e8f9ac180c654e73408086a6ec4249
#
_cell.length_a   1.000
_cell.length_b   1.000
_cell.length_c   1.000
_cell.angle_alpha   90.00
_cell.angle_beta   90.00
_cell.angle_gamma   90.00
#
_symmetry.space_group_name_H-M   'P 1'
#
loop_
_entity.id
_entity.type
_entity.pdbx_description
1 polymer ?
#
loop_
_entity_poly.entity_id
_entity_poly.type
_entity_poly.pdbx_seq_one_letter_code
_entity_poly.pdbx_strand_id
1 'polypeptide(L)'
;KEAAEQVARVCRRLAMLHLAFAKTLVAEFGEEKGRQLVLKAIKQYGISIGEEVKAKANALGLSLEPENYIEDLPHYGMHEGMEKVEINGEPRIIARGCVMGKYWNEMGMGDLGRLYCFVDVAKYMAFNPDYKMVHLKALPDGDEYCEFAIKSTTEQEKKDFFDEDKDWRNIDG
;
A
#
# COMPACT_ATOMS: atom_id res chain seq x y z
N LYS A 1 6.30 -7.91 22.88
CA LYS A 1 5.84 -6.54 23.22
C LYS A 1 6.88 -5.49 22.79
N GLU A 2 8.15 -5.61 23.24
CA GLU A 2 9.20 -4.63 22.90
C GLU A 2 9.48 -4.55 21.39
N ALA A 3 9.56 -5.70 20.69
CA ALA A 3 9.75 -5.71 19.23
C ALA A 3 8.60 -4.98 18.48
N ALA A 4 7.35 -5.21 18.88
CA ALA A 4 6.20 -4.53 18.30
C ALA A 4 6.24 -3.01 18.54
N GLU A 5 6.68 -2.58 19.72
CA GLU A 5 6.85 -1.15 20.03
C GLU A 5 7.96 -0.50 19.18
N GLN A 6 9.05 -1.22 18.91
CA GLN A 6 10.13 -0.72 18.04
C GLN A 6 9.63 -0.59 16.58
N VAL A 7 8.92 -1.60 16.07
CA VAL A 7 8.32 -1.53 14.74
C VAL A 7 7.34 -0.36 14.65
N ALA A 8 6.47 -0.17 15.63
CA ALA A 8 5.54 0.96 15.66
C ALA A 8 6.25 2.32 15.61
N ARG A 9 7.38 2.47 16.32
CA ARG A 9 8.21 3.69 16.26
C ARG A 9 8.77 3.93 14.86
N VAL A 10 9.27 2.88 14.19
CA VAL A 10 9.78 2.99 12.82
C VAL A 10 8.65 3.34 11.86
N CYS A 11 7.48 2.70 11.95
CA CYS A 11 6.31 3.01 11.13
C CYS A 11 5.86 4.47 11.32
N ARG A 12 5.85 4.99 12.56
CA ARG A 12 5.55 6.39 12.82
C ARG A 12 6.56 7.32 12.14
N ARG A 13 7.85 6.99 12.17
CA ARG A 13 8.88 7.79 11.46
C ARG A 13 8.73 7.76 9.95
N LEU A 14 8.37 6.61 9.38
CA LEU A 14 8.04 6.50 7.95
C LEU A 14 6.81 7.36 7.60
N ALA A 15 5.78 7.34 8.44
CA ALA A 15 4.61 8.20 8.26
C ALA A 15 4.96 9.69 8.27
N MET A 16 5.85 10.12 9.18
CA MET A 16 6.37 11.49 9.23
C MET A 16 7.16 11.84 7.97
N LEU A 17 8.04 10.93 7.52
CA LEU A 17 8.86 11.12 6.32
C LEU A 17 7.97 11.26 5.08
N HIS A 18 6.97 10.40 4.93
CA HIS A 18 6.00 10.49 3.85
C HIS A 18 5.30 11.85 3.81
N LEU A 19 4.77 12.33 4.95
CA LEU A 19 4.12 13.64 5.01
C LEU A 19 5.09 14.79 4.68
N ALA A 20 6.34 14.70 5.12
CA ALA A 20 7.34 15.73 4.82
C ALA A 20 7.54 15.86 3.30
N PHE A 21 7.73 14.74 2.60
CA PHE A 21 7.84 14.73 1.14
C PHE A 21 6.55 15.17 0.46
N ALA A 22 5.39 14.62 0.86
CA ALA A 22 4.11 14.94 0.25
C ALA A 22 3.77 16.43 0.37
N LYS A 23 3.91 17.01 1.56
CA LYS A 23 3.69 18.45 1.79
C LYS A 23 4.63 19.32 0.97
N THR A 24 5.91 18.97 0.91
CA THR A 24 6.88 19.73 0.14
C THR A 24 6.55 19.70 -1.35
N LEU A 25 6.24 18.52 -1.91
CA LEU A 25 5.90 18.40 -3.32
C LEU A 25 4.61 19.14 -3.67
N VAL A 26 3.60 19.09 -2.80
CA VAL A 26 2.35 19.85 -2.99
C VAL A 26 2.60 21.36 -2.89
N ALA A 27 3.41 21.81 -1.94
CA ALA A 27 3.74 23.22 -1.79
C ALA A 27 4.52 23.78 -3.00
N GLU A 28 5.47 23.02 -3.53
CA GLU A 28 6.33 23.45 -4.65
C GLU A 28 5.65 23.34 -6.01
N PHE A 29 4.81 22.34 -6.24
CA PHE A 29 4.25 22.01 -7.56
C PHE A 29 2.72 22.18 -7.64
N GLY A 30 2.06 22.56 -6.56
CA GLY A 30 0.60 22.64 -6.46
C GLY A 30 -0.06 21.28 -6.18
N GLU A 31 -1.34 21.32 -5.79
CA GLU A 31 -2.10 20.14 -5.36
C GLU A 31 -2.07 18.98 -6.37
N GLU A 32 -2.44 19.26 -7.60
CA GLU A 32 -2.57 18.20 -8.61
C GLU A 32 -1.21 17.57 -8.95
N LYS A 33 -0.25 18.40 -9.35
CA LYS A 33 1.07 17.93 -9.77
C LYS A 33 1.86 17.36 -8.60
N GLY A 34 1.78 17.99 -7.44
CA GLY A 34 2.44 17.50 -6.21
C GLY A 34 1.94 16.10 -5.82
N ARG A 35 0.63 15.87 -5.81
CA ARG A 35 0.04 14.56 -5.53
C ARG A 35 0.43 13.49 -6.57
N GLN A 36 0.46 13.85 -7.85
CA GLN A 36 0.94 12.94 -8.90
C GLN A 36 2.40 12.53 -8.68
N LEU A 37 3.26 13.46 -8.28
CA LEU A 37 4.66 13.16 -7.97
C LEU A 37 4.80 12.25 -6.74
N VAL A 38 3.99 12.46 -5.71
CA VAL A 38 3.93 11.56 -4.54
C VAL A 38 3.52 10.15 -4.98
N LEU A 39 2.43 10.03 -5.73
CA LEU A 39 1.96 8.71 -6.23
C LEU A 39 3.03 8.02 -7.10
N LYS A 40 3.72 8.77 -7.96
CA LYS A 40 4.83 8.23 -8.76
C LYS A 40 5.95 7.68 -7.90
N ALA A 41 6.33 8.40 -6.84
CA ALA A 41 7.34 7.94 -5.90
C ALA A 41 6.90 6.69 -5.12
N ILE A 42 5.66 6.65 -4.63
CA ILE A 42 5.10 5.49 -3.93
C ILE A 42 4.95 4.29 -4.87
N LYS A 43 4.57 4.50 -6.13
CA LYS A 43 4.56 3.45 -7.15
C LYS A 43 5.94 2.81 -7.30
N GLN A 44 6.99 3.61 -7.43
CA GLN A 44 8.37 3.09 -7.56
C GLN A 44 8.80 2.32 -6.31
N TYR A 45 8.44 2.81 -5.13
CA TYR A 45 8.67 2.10 -3.87
C TYR A 45 7.97 0.74 -3.85
N GLY A 46 6.68 0.70 -4.21
CA GLY A 46 5.91 -0.54 -4.28
C GLY A 46 6.46 -1.52 -5.34
N ILE A 47 6.89 -1.02 -6.51
CA ILE A 47 7.53 -1.85 -7.54
C ILE A 47 8.80 -2.51 -6.98
N SER A 48 9.66 -1.77 -6.28
CA SER A 48 10.88 -2.33 -5.70
C SER A 48 10.57 -3.47 -4.73
N ILE A 49 9.56 -3.31 -3.86
CA ILE A 49 9.12 -4.36 -2.93
C ILE A 49 8.57 -5.58 -3.70
N GLY A 50 7.68 -5.35 -4.66
CA GLY A 50 7.07 -6.42 -5.44
C GLY A 50 8.09 -7.24 -6.25
N GLU A 51 9.11 -6.59 -6.80
CA GLU A 51 10.20 -7.26 -7.49
C GLU A 51 11.07 -8.11 -6.56
N GLU A 52 11.36 -7.65 -5.34
CA GLU A 52 12.05 -8.43 -4.32
C GLU A 52 11.26 -9.67 -3.92
N VAL A 53 9.95 -9.51 -3.66
CA VAL A 53 9.05 -10.62 -3.33
C VAL A 53 8.95 -11.61 -4.50
N LYS A 54 8.86 -11.13 -5.73
CA LYS A 54 8.86 -11.94 -6.95
C LYS A 54 10.16 -12.74 -7.11
N ALA A 55 11.30 -12.10 -6.90
CA ALA A 55 12.60 -12.77 -6.96
C ALA A 55 12.70 -13.89 -5.91
N LYS A 56 12.20 -13.65 -4.71
CA LYS A 56 12.16 -14.64 -3.62
C LYS A 56 11.24 -15.83 -3.95
N ALA A 57 10.04 -15.56 -4.49
CA ALA A 57 9.12 -16.63 -4.93
C ALA A 57 9.73 -17.49 -6.03
N ASN A 58 10.35 -16.86 -7.04
CA ASN A 58 11.05 -17.56 -8.13
C ASN A 58 12.20 -18.43 -7.61
N ALA A 59 12.99 -17.92 -6.65
CA ALA A 59 14.10 -18.68 -6.03
C ALA A 59 13.61 -19.93 -5.28
N LEU A 60 12.37 -19.90 -4.79
CA LEU A 60 11.72 -21.03 -4.13
C LEU A 60 10.93 -21.94 -5.10
N GLY A 61 10.92 -21.63 -6.40
CA GLY A 61 10.16 -22.39 -7.41
C GLY A 61 8.64 -22.27 -7.29
N LEU A 62 8.15 -21.19 -6.66
CA LEU A 62 6.73 -20.94 -6.48
C LEU A 62 6.13 -20.24 -7.71
N SER A 63 4.86 -20.51 -8.00
CA SER A 63 4.09 -19.72 -8.98
C SER A 63 3.85 -18.31 -8.45
N LEU A 64 3.61 -17.35 -9.36
CA LEU A 64 3.32 -15.95 -8.98
C LEU A 64 1.82 -15.71 -8.71
N GLU A 65 1.12 -16.73 -8.19
CA GLU A 65 -0.25 -16.56 -7.72
C GLU A 65 -0.29 -15.80 -6.38
N PRO A 66 -1.37 -15.07 -6.06
CA PRO A 66 -1.46 -14.23 -4.87
C PRO A 66 -1.21 -14.95 -3.54
N GLU A 67 -1.56 -16.23 -3.44
CA GLU A 67 -1.31 -17.06 -2.24
C GLU A 67 0.17 -17.31 -1.99
N ASN A 68 1.01 -17.15 -2.99
CA ASN A 68 2.46 -17.28 -2.93
C ASN A 68 3.18 -15.93 -2.75
N TYR A 69 2.43 -14.84 -2.55
CA TYR A 69 3.01 -13.56 -2.16
C TYR A 69 3.63 -13.68 -0.77
N ILE A 70 4.97 -13.74 -0.73
CA ILE A 70 5.71 -13.89 0.53
C ILE A 70 5.71 -12.54 1.24
N GLU A 71 5.22 -12.53 2.47
CA GLU A 71 5.11 -11.33 3.26
C GLU A 71 6.39 -10.52 3.34
N ASP A 72 6.27 -9.23 3.11
CA ASP A 72 7.32 -8.22 3.13
C ASP A 72 7.28 -7.34 4.40
N LEU A 73 6.29 -7.58 5.26
CA LEU A 73 6.09 -6.83 6.48
C LEU A 73 6.78 -7.45 7.69
N PRO A 74 7.19 -6.64 8.67
CA PRO A 74 7.67 -7.15 9.94
C PRO A 74 6.63 -8.05 10.62
N HIS A 75 7.06 -9.22 11.09
CA HIS A 75 6.18 -10.16 11.77
C HIS A 75 5.53 -9.56 13.01
N TYR A 76 6.33 -8.87 13.83
CA TYR A 76 5.83 -8.23 15.06
C TYR A 76 5.29 -6.83 14.79
N GLY A 77 4.10 -6.55 15.31
CA GLY A 77 3.51 -5.22 15.34
C GLY A 77 2.78 -4.77 14.06
N MET A 78 3.01 -5.46 12.93
CA MET A 78 2.27 -5.22 11.70
C MET A 78 1.47 -6.45 11.27
N HIS A 79 2.14 -7.58 11.14
CA HIS A 79 1.48 -8.83 10.75
C HIS A 79 0.45 -9.30 11.79
N GLU A 80 0.75 -9.15 13.07
CA GLU A 80 -0.17 -9.52 14.17
C GLU A 80 -1.51 -8.76 14.14
N GLY A 81 -1.55 -7.61 13.49
CA GLY A 81 -2.77 -6.82 13.32
C GLY A 81 -3.59 -7.17 12.09
N MET A 82 -3.16 -8.15 11.30
CA MET A 82 -3.84 -8.59 10.09
C MET A 82 -4.65 -9.86 10.33
N GLU A 83 -5.88 -9.85 9.87
CA GLU A 83 -6.83 -10.94 9.99
C GLU A 83 -7.40 -11.30 8.61
N LYS A 84 -7.27 -12.58 8.22
CA LYS A 84 -7.92 -13.09 7.00
C LYS A 84 -9.33 -13.53 7.33
N VAL A 85 -10.31 -12.95 6.65
CA VAL A 85 -11.74 -13.21 6.86
C VAL A 85 -12.45 -13.46 5.52
N GLU A 86 -13.67 -13.96 5.58
CA GLU A 86 -14.58 -14.06 4.45
C GLU A 86 -15.75 -13.11 4.67
N ILE A 87 -16.02 -12.22 3.70
CA ILE A 87 -17.15 -11.30 3.73
C ILE A 87 -17.97 -11.52 2.45
N ASN A 88 -19.23 -11.93 2.61
CA ASN A 88 -20.13 -12.24 1.49
C ASN A 88 -19.57 -13.27 0.50
N GLY A 89 -18.85 -14.28 1.00
CA GLY A 89 -18.23 -15.32 0.17
C GLY A 89 -16.95 -14.91 -0.54
N GLU A 90 -16.40 -13.72 -0.22
CA GLU A 90 -15.16 -13.24 -0.82
C GLU A 90 -14.06 -13.07 0.25
N PRO A 91 -12.83 -13.52 -0.03
CA PRO A 91 -11.71 -13.36 0.90
C PRO A 91 -11.34 -11.89 1.07
N ARG A 92 -11.09 -11.49 2.32
CA ARG A 92 -10.66 -10.15 2.72
C ARG A 92 -9.51 -10.23 3.71
N ILE A 93 -8.73 -9.17 3.76
CA ILE A 93 -7.74 -8.95 4.81
C ILE A 93 -8.15 -7.72 5.58
N ILE A 94 -8.30 -7.85 6.89
CA ILE A 94 -8.60 -6.74 7.80
C ILE A 94 -7.33 -6.37 8.54
N ALA A 95 -6.93 -5.10 8.50
CA ALA A 95 -5.84 -4.57 9.29
C ALA A 95 -6.34 -3.53 10.28
N ARG A 96 -6.19 -3.87 11.57
CA ARG A 96 -6.60 -2.98 12.66
C ARG A 96 -5.37 -2.28 13.23
N GLY A 97 -5.52 -1.01 13.53
CA GLY A 97 -4.49 -0.28 14.26
C GLY A 97 -3.28 0.16 13.43
N CYS A 98 -3.44 0.41 12.13
CA CYS A 98 -2.39 0.97 11.29
C CYS A 98 -1.78 2.23 11.93
N VAL A 99 -0.52 2.13 12.37
CA VAL A 99 0.21 3.22 13.06
C VAL A 99 0.37 4.43 12.15
N MET A 100 0.61 4.20 10.87
CA MET A 100 0.80 5.27 9.88
C MET A 100 -0.52 6.03 9.66
N GLY A 101 -1.61 5.31 9.40
CA GLY A 101 -2.93 5.92 9.20
C GLY A 101 -3.41 6.71 10.42
N LYS A 102 -3.20 6.18 11.63
CA LYS A 102 -3.49 6.91 12.88
C LYS A 102 -2.71 8.21 12.96
N TYR A 103 -1.41 8.16 12.69
CA TYR A 103 -0.56 9.35 12.70
C TYR A 103 -1.03 10.41 11.71
N TRP A 104 -1.36 10.04 10.48
CA TRP A 104 -1.83 10.99 9.47
C TRP A 104 -3.16 11.63 9.85
N ASN A 105 -4.09 10.85 10.44
CA ASN A 105 -5.35 11.38 10.94
C ASN A 105 -5.17 12.31 12.16
N GLU A 106 -4.28 11.97 13.09
CA GLU A 106 -3.89 12.84 14.22
C GLU A 106 -3.35 14.19 13.73
N MET A 107 -2.63 14.20 12.61
CA MET A 107 -2.09 15.41 11.99
C MET A 107 -3.10 16.16 11.12
N GLY A 108 -4.34 15.65 10.96
CA GLY A 108 -5.33 16.22 10.05
C GLY A 108 -4.96 16.11 8.57
N MET A 109 -4.13 15.14 8.20
CA MET A 109 -3.56 14.95 6.86
C MET A 109 -3.78 13.53 6.33
N GLY A 110 -4.94 12.94 6.67
CA GLY A 110 -5.30 11.60 6.19
C GLY A 110 -5.28 11.51 4.66
N ASP A 111 -5.74 12.54 3.97
CA ASP A 111 -5.81 12.59 2.51
C ASP A 111 -4.42 12.53 1.83
N LEU A 112 -3.40 13.21 2.38
CA LEU A 112 -2.02 13.10 1.91
C LEU A 112 -1.39 11.76 2.33
N GLY A 113 -1.71 11.28 3.54
CA GLY A 113 -1.29 9.98 4.03
C GLY A 113 -1.83 8.84 3.15
N ARG A 114 -3.08 8.96 2.68
CA ARG A 114 -3.75 7.97 1.83
C ARG A 114 -2.97 7.65 0.54
N LEU A 115 -2.22 8.61 0.01
CA LEU A 115 -1.39 8.40 -1.19
C LEU A 115 -0.32 7.33 -0.97
N TYR A 116 0.18 7.16 0.25
CA TYR A 116 1.13 6.09 0.59
C TYR A 116 0.53 4.70 0.41
N CYS A 117 -0.77 4.54 0.66
CA CYS A 117 -1.44 3.24 0.58
C CYS A 117 -1.41 2.65 -0.82
N PHE A 118 -1.15 3.45 -1.86
CA PHE A 118 -0.94 2.96 -3.22
C PHE A 118 0.24 1.98 -3.36
N VAL A 119 1.12 1.92 -2.36
CA VAL A 119 2.20 0.92 -2.28
C VAL A 119 1.64 -0.51 -2.39
N ASP A 120 0.48 -0.78 -1.83
CA ASP A 120 -0.12 -2.13 -1.82
C ASP A 120 -0.56 -2.56 -3.22
N VAL A 121 -1.16 -1.65 -4.00
CA VAL A 121 -1.45 -1.88 -5.42
C VAL A 121 -0.16 -2.14 -6.19
N ALA A 122 0.83 -1.26 -6.02
CA ALA A 122 2.06 -1.28 -6.81
C ALA A 122 2.89 -2.54 -6.56
N LYS A 123 3.02 -2.97 -5.28
CA LYS A 123 3.79 -4.17 -4.95
C LYS A 123 3.14 -5.46 -5.48
N TYR A 124 1.81 -5.56 -5.44
CA TYR A 124 1.11 -6.71 -6.00
C TYR A 124 1.20 -6.76 -7.52
N MET A 125 1.00 -5.64 -8.21
CA MET A 125 1.12 -5.57 -9.68
C MET A 125 2.56 -5.79 -10.17
N ALA A 126 3.57 -5.42 -9.40
CA ALA A 126 4.95 -5.72 -9.71
C ALA A 126 5.30 -7.21 -9.49
N PHE A 127 4.70 -7.84 -8.48
CA PHE A 127 4.82 -9.28 -8.24
C PHE A 127 4.17 -10.07 -9.39
N ASN A 128 2.90 -9.79 -9.70
CA ASN A 128 2.19 -10.32 -10.85
C ASN A 128 1.16 -9.29 -11.35
N PRO A 129 1.33 -8.76 -12.59
CA PRO A 129 0.45 -7.73 -13.13
C PRO A 129 -1.01 -8.17 -13.32
N ASP A 130 -1.31 -9.47 -13.23
CA ASP A 130 -2.68 -9.99 -13.31
C ASP A 130 -3.50 -9.76 -12.02
N TYR A 131 -2.84 -9.32 -10.94
CA TYR A 131 -3.49 -9.11 -9.64
C TYR A 131 -3.08 -7.77 -9.02
N LYS A 132 -4.01 -7.19 -8.26
CA LYS A 132 -3.82 -6.00 -7.45
C LYS A 132 -4.41 -6.20 -6.05
N MET A 133 -3.78 -5.60 -5.03
CA MET A 133 -4.40 -5.45 -3.72
C MET A 133 -5.01 -4.06 -3.62
N VAL A 134 -6.31 -3.98 -3.36
CA VAL A 134 -7.04 -2.72 -3.26
C VAL A 134 -7.59 -2.50 -1.86
N HIS A 135 -7.77 -1.23 -1.48
CA HIS A 135 -8.42 -0.84 -0.25
C HIS A 135 -9.92 -0.67 -0.48
N LEU A 136 -10.73 -1.46 0.20
CA LEU A 136 -12.19 -1.28 0.26
C LEU A 136 -12.58 -0.33 1.39
N LYS A 137 -11.74 -0.28 2.44
CA LYS A 137 -11.73 0.72 3.51
C LYS A 137 -10.30 1.08 3.85
N ALA A 138 -10.06 2.32 4.19
CA ALA A 138 -8.75 2.80 4.60
C ALA A 138 -8.85 3.73 5.81
N LEU A 139 -8.09 3.43 6.85
CA LEU A 139 -8.03 4.23 8.06
C LEU A 139 -7.69 5.71 7.78
N PRO A 140 -6.79 6.06 6.83
CA PRO A 140 -6.57 7.46 6.46
C PRO A 140 -7.78 8.17 5.86
N ASP A 141 -8.74 7.43 5.28
CA ASP A 141 -10.00 7.98 4.75
C ASP A 141 -11.06 8.22 5.84
N GLY A 142 -10.73 7.88 7.10
CA GLY A 142 -11.63 8.03 8.24
C GLY A 142 -12.34 6.74 8.64
N ASP A 143 -12.06 5.62 7.99
CA ASP A 143 -12.58 4.32 8.39
C ASP A 143 -11.97 3.86 9.72
N GLU A 144 -12.67 2.97 10.42
CA GLU A 144 -12.21 2.39 11.69
C GLU A 144 -11.01 1.45 11.53
N TYR A 145 -10.90 0.80 10.35
CA TYR A 145 -9.85 -0.15 10.00
C TYR A 145 -9.61 -0.16 8.49
N CYS A 146 -8.52 -0.78 8.08
CA CYS A 146 -8.28 -1.03 6.65
C CYS A 146 -8.86 -2.40 6.25
N GLU A 147 -9.56 -2.45 5.13
CA GLU A 147 -10.07 -3.67 4.51
C GLU A 147 -9.51 -3.79 3.11
N PHE A 148 -8.85 -4.91 2.84
CA PHE A 148 -8.21 -5.17 1.56
C PHE A 148 -8.88 -6.34 0.84
N ALA A 149 -8.88 -6.24 -0.49
CA ALA A 149 -9.21 -7.34 -1.38
C ALA A 149 -8.11 -7.52 -2.43
N ILE A 150 -7.81 -8.78 -2.77
CA ILE A 150 -7.00 -9.09 -3.94
C ILE A 150 -7.96 -9.30 -5.10
N LYS A 151 -7.77 -8.54 -6.17
CA LYS A 151 -8.62 -8.58 -7.38
C LYS A 151 -7.78 -8.79 -8.62
N SER A 152 -8.36 -9.42 -9.64
CA SER A 152 -7.76 -9.45 -10.96
C SER A 152 -7.74 -8.05 -11.58
N THR A 153 -6.67 -7.76 -12.32
CA THR A 153 -6.54 -6.52 -13.09
C THR A 153 -7.17 -6.67 -14.47
N THR A 154 -7.64 -5.57 -15.01
CA THR A 154 -8.02 -5.46 -16.43
C THR A 154 -6.79 -5.13 -17.28
N GLU A 155 -6.87 -5.40 -18.58
CA GLU A 155 -5.80 -5.02 -19.53
C GLU A 155 -5.56 -3.49 -19.56
N GLN A 156 -6.62 -2.70 -19.33
CA GLN A 156 -6.49 -1.25 -19.25
C GLN A 156 -5.72 -0.83 -17.99
N GLU A 157 -6.03 -1.43 -16.83
CA GLU A 157 -5.30 -1.15 -15.59
C GLU A 157 -3.82 -1.53 -15.69
N LYS A 158 -3.50 -2.67 -16.30
CA LYS A 158 -2.11 -3.06 -16.58
C LYS A 158 -1.39 -2.01 -17.42
N LYS A 159 -2.04 -1.56 -18.50
CA LYS A 159 -1.50 -0.52 -19.38
C LYS A 159 -1.30 0.80 -18.62
N ASP A 160 -2.28 1.22 -17.85
CA ASP A 160 -2.24 2.48 -17.10
C ASP A 160 -1.19 2.42 -15.98
N PHE A 161 -1.00 1.26 -15.36
CA PHE A 161 0.04 1.07 -14.34
C PHE A 161 1.46 1.28 -14.88
N PHE A 162 1.73 0.84 -16.09
CA PHE A 162 3.05 1.00 -16.72
C PHE A 162 3.21 2.31 -17.50
N ASP A 163 2.15 3.11 -17.61
CA ASP A 163 2.14 4.43 -18.25
C ASP A 163 2.38 5.52 -17.20
N GLU A 164 3.52 6.19 -17.26
CA GLU A 164 3.92 7.21 -16.27
C GLU A 164 3.03 8.47 -16.27
N ASP A 165 2.31 8.72 -17.34
CA ASP A 165 1.46 9.92 -17.50
C ASP A 165 0.02 9.69 -17.03
N LYS A 166 -0.33 8.46 -16.60
CA LYS A 166 -1.69 8.13 -16.14
C LYS A 166 -1.92 8.40 -14.66
N ASP A 167 -3.17 8.65 -14.33
CA ASP A 167 -3.63 8.75 -12.95
C ASP A 167 -3.88 7.35 -12.37
N TRP A 168 -2.97 6.87 -11.54
CA TRP A 168 -3.03 5.52 -10.95
C TRP A 168 -4.01 5.41 -9.78
N ARG A 169 -4.60 6.52 -9.31
CA ARG A 169 -5.56 6.50 -8.20
C ARG A 169 -6.78 5.62 -8.49
N ASN A 170 -7.18 5.55 -9.76
CA ASN A 170 -8.31 4.73 -10.19
C ASN A 170 -8.04 3.21 -10.14
N ILE A 171 -6.79 2.79 -9.92
CA ILE A 171 -6.44 1.38 -9.82
C ILE A 171 -6.67 0.85 -8.40
N ASP A 172 -6.58 1.70 -7.38
CA ASP A 172 -6.82 1.34 -5.99
C ASP A 172 -8.31 1.49 -5.62
N GLY A 173 -9.11 0.58 -6.00
CA GLY A 173 -10.50 0.52 -5.55
C GLY A 173 -11.53 0.95 -6.51
#